data_ac0841cb3b41b43017f827da1ab4b9c2
#
_entry.id   ac0841cb3b41b43017f827da1ab4b9c2
#
_cell.length_a   1.000
_cell.length_b   1.000
_cell.length_c   1.000
_cell.angle_alpha   90.00
_cell.angle_beta   90.00
_cell.angle_gamma   90.00
#
_symmetry.space_group_name_H-M   'P 1'
#
loop_
_entity.id
_entity.type
_entity.pdbx_description
1 polymer ?
#
loop_
_entity_poly.entity_id
_entity_poly.type
_entity_poly.pdbx_seq_one_letter_code
_entity_poly.pdbx_strand_id
1 'polypeptide(L)'
;MSLFKSSAVKGVCNKGKKPVIDVDEPSPKSKRTHFSTGVYDPDLFRSYAAFQTYTSQFRDTPLLVERAVDQHSLLDTNIPIWFATKDWNFLLSNLEDAYENLVKEFYANAIVEGEQIKCWVRGKRFSVTPVYLANILQINRPILPIPPVYDELTPDEEVLREALGANLEFSSNGKSISVASLSPELRLLTMIMFSNLYPLSSTGYMNLGQALFLHDLITDIDIDVCSYIFHIVAKTIDWTASRNCIPFCRLISRILKLKGVYPSEDERPYPRPSPITIHTLHASMSHTKKNPKQESHAT
;
A
#
# COMPACT_ATOMS: atom_id res chain seq x y z
N MET A 1 -5.09 55.21 -48.03
CA MET A 1 -5.45 56.37 -47.19
C MET A 1 -5.03 56.01 -45.79
N SER A 2 -4.02 56.57 -45.42
CA SER A 2 -3.53 57.60 -44.51
C SER A 2 -3.07 56.90 -43.20
N LEU A 3 -1.79 56.72 -42.95
CA LEU A 3 -0.74 57.63 -42.44
C LEU A 3 -1.05 58.21 -41.04
N PHE A 4 -0.20 57.84 -40.06
CA PHE A 4 0.74 58.72 -39.34
C PHE A 4 1.41 57.91 -38.22
N LYS A 5 2.72 57.62 -38.24
CA LYS A 5 3.94 58.32 -37.72
C LYS A 5 3.92 58.47 -36.19
N SER A 6 4.76 57.68 -35.53
CA SER A 6 6.10 58.02 -34.96
C SER A 6 6.13 59.17 -33.94
N SER A 7 6.59 58.85 -32.73
CA SER A 7 7.59 59.69 -32.02
C SER A 7 8.22 58.90 -30.86
N ALA A 8 9.52 58.78 -30.92
CA ALA A 8 10.39 58.35 -29.82
C ALA A 8 10.65 59.55 -28.90
N VAL A 9 10.63 59.32 -27.59
CA VAL A 9 11.25 60.22 -26.60
C VAL A 9 12.20 59.39 -25.73
N LYS A 10 13.47 59.72 -25.81
CA LYS A 10 14.55 59.34 -24.91
C LYS A 10 14.42 60.13 -23.61
N GLY A 11 14.78 59.51 -22.52
CA GLY A 11 15.22 60.33 -21.37
C GLY A 11 14.97 59.67 -20.04
N VAL A 12 16.02 59.31 -19.47
CA VAL A 12 16.67 59.63 -18.19
C VAL A 12 16.60 58.51 -17.17
N CYS A 13 17.82 57.96 -16.99
CA CYS A 13 18.23 57.11 -15.88
C CYS A 13 18.13 57.89 -14.56
N ASN A 14 17.29 57.41 -13.63
CA ASN A 14 17.37 57.83 -12.24
C ASN A 14 17.67 56.62 -11.36
N LYS A 15 18.89 56.56 -10.83
CA LYS A 15 19.30 55.72 -9.71
C LYS A 15 18.55 56.19 -8.46
N GLY A 16 17.71 55.35 -7.89
CA GLY A 16 16.99 55.68 -6.66
C GLY A 16 16.44 54.50 -5.91
N LYS A 17 17.17 54.08 -4.88
CA LYS A 17 16.73 53.39 -3.66
C LYS A 17 15.91 52.10 -3.81
N LYS A 18 16.51 50.98 -3.46
CA LYS A 18 15.83 49.72 -3.10
C LYS A 18 14.80 50.01 -2.00
N PRO A 19 13.56 49.50 -2.11
CA PRO A 19 12.69 49.47 -0.97
C PRO A 19 13.26 48.45 0.04
N VAL A 20 13.37 48.93 1.28
CA VAL A 20 13.59 48.08 2.46
C VAL A 20 12.35 47.24 2.59
N ILE A 21 12.48 45.93 2.36
CA ILE A 21 11.44 44.93 2.70
C ILE A 21 11.60 44.73 4.20
N ASP A 22 10.62 45.22 4.97
CA ASP A 22 10.44 44.81 6.35
C ASP A 22 10.20 43.30 6.37
N VAL A 23 11.23 42.59 6.78
CA VAL A 23 11.17 41.18 7.13
C VAL A 23 10.85 41.16 8.60
N ASP A 24 9.61 40.81 8.96
CA ASP A 24 9.26 40.10 10.18
C ASP A 24 7.73 40.02 10.35
N GLU A 25 7.04 39.35 9.40
CA GLU A 25 5.86 38.60 9.82
C GLU A 25 6.34 37.21 10.23
N PRO A 26 6.15 36.79 11.49
CA PRO A 26 6.45 35.43 11.87
C PRO A 26 5.57 34.50 11.05
N SER A 27 6.18 33.64 10.26
CA SER A 27 5.50 32.57 9.57
C SER A 27 4.52 31.88 10.54
N PRO A 28 3.27 31.58 10.14
CA PRO A 28 2.31 30.95 11.03
C PRO A 28 2.95 29.66 11.58
N LYS A 29 3.21 29.66 12.87
CA LYS A 29 3.71 28.48 13.57
C LYS A 29 2.76 27.34 13.20
N SER A 30 3.26 26.36 12.45
CA SER A 30 2.58 25.13 12.13
C SER A 30 1.90 24.65 13.41
N LYS A 31 0.56 24.69 13.45
CA LYS A 31 -0.20 24.11 14.54
C LYS A 31 0.20 22.64 14.57
N ARG A 32 0.95 22.25 15.62
CA ARG A 32 1.35 20.87 15.82
C ARG A 32 0.07 20.04 15.84
N THR A 33 -0.02 19.05 14.96
CA THR A 33 -1.11 18.07 14.99
C THR A 33 -1.18 17.45 16.38
N HIS A 34 -2.36 17.15 16.89
CA HIS A 34 -2.60 16.60 18.24
C HIS A 34 -1.70 15.39 18.58
N PHE A 35 -1.27 14.65 17.56
CA PHE A 35 -0.38 13.49 17.71
C PHE A 35 1.06 13.80 18.15
N SER A 36 1.52 15.05 18.06
CA SER A 36 2.88 15.41 18.42
C SER A 36 3.10 15.63 19.92
N THR A 37 2.03 15.66 20.73
CA THR A 37 2.13 16.04 22.16
C THR A 37 2.55 14.90 23.08
N GLY A 38 2.44 13.62 22.66
CA GLY A 38 2.72 12.46 23.52
C GLY A 38 1.75 12.33 24.71
N VAL A 39 0.65 13.08 24.71
CA VAL A 39 -0.36 13.09 25.76
C VAL A 39 -1.59 12.29 25.30
N TYR A 40 -2.15 11.48 26.21
CA TYR A 40 -3.39 10.74 25.96
C TYR A 40 -4.56 11.69 25.69
N ASP A 41 -5.23 11.48 24.56
CA ASP A 41 -6.42 12.20 24.15
C ASP A 41 -7.60 11.22 24.07
N PRO A 42 -8.64 11.35 24.93
CA PRO A 42 -9.80 10.47 24.93
C PRO A 42 -10.68 10.61 23.67
N ASP A 43 -10.55 11.68 22.89
CA ASP A 43 -11.28 11.87 21.64
C ASP A 43 -10.64 11.08 20.46
N LEU A 44 -9.36 10.72 20.62
CA LEU A 44 -8.60 9.97 19.61
C LEU A 44 -8.42 8.50 19.99
N PHE A 45 -8.36 8.18 21.27
CA PHE A 45 -8.11 6.83 21.75
C PHE A 45 -9.20 6.37 22.72
N ARG A 46 -9.81 5.23 22.43
CA ARG A 46 -10.90 4.64 23.25
C ARG A 46 -10.48 4.33 24.69
N SER A 47 -9.18 4.19 24.96
CA SER A 47 -8.62 3.91 26.27
C SER A 47 -7.13 4.28 26.32
N TYR A 48 -6.60 4.40 27.53
CA TYR A 48 -5.16 4.59 27.73
C TYR A 48 -4.33 3.44 27.16
N ALA A 49 -4.81 2.20 27.21
CA ALA A 49 -4.15 1.04 26.59
C ALA A 49 -4.05 1.20 25.07
N ALA A 50 -5.10 1.71 24.39
CA ALA A 50 -5.04 1.99 22.94
C ALA A 50 -4.00 3.08 22.62
N PHE A 51 -3.90 4.11 23.46
CA PHE A 51 -2.85 5.12 23.32
C PHE A 51 -1.44 4.54 23.52
N GLN A 52 -1.26 3.63 24.48
CA GLN A 52 0.00 2.92 24.68
C GLN A 52 0.35 2.06 23.45
N THR A 53 -0.62 1.35 22.89
CA THR A 53 -0.45 0.57 21.63
C THR A 53 -0.05 1.49 20.49
N TYR A 54 -0.73 2.64 20.32
CA TYR A 54 -0.35 3.64 19.34
C TYR A 54 1.10 4.08 19.48
N THR A 55 1.50 4.49 20.69
CA THR A 55 2.84 5.07 20.93
C THR A 55 3.97 4.06 20.80
N SER A 56 3.73 2.79 21.16
CA SER A 56 4.74 1.74 21.15
C SER A 56 4.86 0.99 19.82
N GLN A 57 3.75 0.92 19.04
CA GLN A 57 3.71 0.06 17.85
C GLN A 57 3.47 0.83 16.55
N PHE A 58 2.60 1.85 16.55
CA PHE A 58 2.12 2.43 15.29
C PHE A 58 2.67 3.83 15.01
N ARG A 59 2.97 4.65 16.03
CA ARG A 59 3.35 6.04 15.85
C ARG A 59 4.49 6.24 14.85
N ASP A 60 5.56 5.47 15.02
CA ASP A 60 6.78 5.62 14.24
C ASP A 60 6.88 4.58 13.10
N THR A 61 5.87 3.70 12.97
CA THR A 61 5.84 2.68 11.92
C THR A 61 5.35 3.28 10.61
N PRO A 62 6.10 3.12 9.50
CA PRO A 62 5.72 3.67 8.19
C PRO A 62 4.50 2.97 7.61
N LEU A 63 3.75 3.70 6.79
CA LEU A 63 2.63 3.15 6.03
C LEU A 63 3.14 2.41 4.78
N LEU A 64 2.58 1.24 4.51
CA LEU A 64 2.68 0.56 3.23
C LEU A 64 1.41 0.84 2.43
N VAL A 65 1.48 1.87 1.60
CA VAL A 65 0.32 2.37 0.85
C VAL A 65 0.15 1.58 -0.45
N GLU A 66 -1.05 1.12 -0.71
CA GLU A 66 -1.44 0.40 -1.92
C GLU A 66 -1.17 1.27 -3.16
N ARG A 67 -0.70 0.63 -4.23
CA ARG A 67 -0.32 1.31 -5.48
C ARG A 67 -1.45 1.21 -6.50
N ALA A 68 -1.71 2.30 -7.19
CA ALA A 68 -2.55 2.25 -8.37
C ALA A 68 -1.91 1.39 -9.45
N VAL A 69 -2.73 0.64 -10.19
CA VAL A 69 -2.29 -0.17 -11.33
C VAL A 69 -2.86 0.45 -12.59
N ASP A 70 -2.00 0.82 -13.50
CA ASP A 70 -2.41 1.30 -14.83
C ASP A 70 -2.75 0.10 -15.72
N GLN A 71 -3.99 -0.36 -15.59
CA GLN A 71 -4.48 -1.52 -16.34
C GLN A 71 -4.38 -1.33 -17.86
N HIS A 72 -4.47 -0.08 -18.33
CA HIS A 72 -4.36 0.20 -19.77
C HIS A 72 -2.95 -0.12 -20.30
N SER A 73 -1.92 0.19 -19.53
CA SER A 73 -0.54 -0.16 -19.91
C SER A 73 -0.24 -1.67 -19.88
N LEU A 74 -1.13 -2.47 -19.28
CA LEU A 74 -0.98 -3.91 -19.08
C LEU A 74 -1.83 -4.78 -20.02
N LEU A 75 -2.52 -4.18 -21.01
CA LEU A 75 -3.44 -4.89 -21.89
C LEU A 75 -2.77 -6.02 -22.71
N ASP A 76 -1.46 -5.91 -22.97
CA ASP A 76 -0.68 -6.93 -23.66
C ASP A 76 -0.17 -8.04 -22.73
N THR A 77 -0.64 -8.08 -21.48
CA THR A 77 -0.31 -9.11 -20.49
C THR A 77 -1.56 -9.89 -20.06
N ASN A 78 -1.37 -11.04 -19.38
CA ASN A 78 -2.48 -11.79 -18.81
C ASN A 78 -3.00 -11.19 -17.47
N ILE A 79 -2.32 -10.19 -16.90
CA ILE A 79 -2.66 -9.62 -15.61
C ILE A 79 -4.11 -9.13 -15.55
N PRO A 80 -4.62 -8.33 -16.51
CA PRO A 80 -6.03 -7.91 -16.49
C PRO A 80 -6.99 -9.10 -16.55
N ILE A 81 -6.63 -10.17 -17.27
CA ILE A 81 -7.46 -11.37 -17.39
C ILE A 81 -7.55 -12.09 -16.05
N TRP A 82 -6.42 -12.32 -15.36
CA TRP A 82 -6.41 -12.98 -14.05
C TRP A 82 -7.25 -12.25 -13.00
N PHE A 83 -7.18 -10.91 -12.99
CA PHE A 83 -8.01 -10.11 -12.08
C PHE A 83 -9.49 -10.11 -12.47
N ALA A 84 -9.79 -10.07 -13.78
CA ALA A 84 -11.17 -10.11 -14.28
C ALA A 84 -11.82 -11.46 -14.01
N THR A 85 -11.11 -12.59 -14.19
CA THR A 85 -11.61 -13.94 -13.92
C THR A 85 -12.03 -14.11 -12.46
N LYS A 86 -11.32 -13.46 -11.53
CA LYS A 86 -11.63 -13.49 -10.10
C LYS A 86 -12.56 -12.36 -9.63
N ASP A 87 -13.04 -11.52 -10.55
CA ASP A 87 -13.87 -10.33 -10.25
C ASP A 87 -13.15 -9.33 -9.29
N TRP A 88 -11.81 -9.18 -9.43
CA TRP A 88 -10.99 -8.37 -8.55
C TRP A 88 -10.53 -7.02 -9.15
N ASN A 89 -11.12 -6.59 -10.25
CA ASN A 89 -10.75 -5.33 -10.91
C ASN A 89 -10.81 -4.13 -9.97
N PHE A 90 -11.71 -4.17 -8.99
CA PHE A 90 -11.85 -3.12 -7.99
C PHE A 90 -10.59 -2.94 -7.10
N LEU A 91 -9.84 -4.02 -6.84
CA LEU A 91 -8.60 -3.98 -6.04
C LEU A 91 -7.45 -3.23 -6.75
N LEU A 92 -7.52 -3.11 -8.08
CA LEU A 92 -6.52 -2.42 -8.88
C LEU A 92 -6.82 -0.93 -9.09
N SER A 93 -8.07 -0.53 -8.85
CA SER A 93 -8.60 0.81 -9.09
C SER A 93 -9.31 1.36 -7.86
N ASN A 94 -9.89 2.56 -7.96
CA ASN A 94 -10.75 3.15 -6.92
C ASN A 94 -10.11 3.29 -5.53
N LEU A 95 -8.79 3.50 -5.50
CA LEU A 95 -8.06 3.66 -4.25
C LEU A 95 -8.27 5.08 -3.69
N GLU A 96 -8.75 5.16 -2.45
CA GLU A 96 -8.87 6.42 -1.70
C GLU A 96 -7.48 6.97 -1.32
N ASP A 97 -7.43 8.23 -0.89
CA ASP A 97 -6.23 8.75 -0.25
C ASP A 97 -6.05 8.15 1.14
N ALA A 98 -4.81 7.80 1.46
CA ALA A 98 -4.47 7.37 2.81
C ALA A 98 -4.18 8.59 3.70
N TYR A 99 -4.68 8.56 4.93
CA TYR A 99 -4.42 9.57 5.95
C TYR A 99 -3.72 8.91 7.13
N GLU A 100 -2.47 9.29 7.36
CA GLU A 100 -1.58 8.61 8.30
C GLU A 100 -2.18 8.49 9.69
N ASN A 101 -2.69 9.58 10.23
CA ASN A 101 -3.26 9.59 11.58
C ASN A 101 -4.49 8.69 11.68
N LEU A 102 -5.43 8.79 10.72
CA LEU A 102 -6.64 7.97 10.70
C LEU A 102 -6.32 6.47 10.63
N VAL A 103 -5.36 6.09 9.81
CA VAL A 103 -4.93 4.68 9.68
C VAL A 103 -4.31 4.20 10.99
N LYS A 104 -3.45 4.98 11.60
CA LYS A 104 -2.79 4.63 12.87
C LYS A 104 -3.78 4.61 14.05
N GLU A 105 -4.74 5.55 14.09
CA GLU A 105 -5.86 5.54 15.05
C GLU A 105 -6.71 4.27 14.92
N PHE A 106 -7.03 3.88 13.68
CA PHE A 106 -7.79 2.65 13.42
C PHE A 106 -7.08 1.44 14.03
N TYR A 107 -5.81 1.21 13.71
CA TYR A 107 -5.07 0.05 14.20
C TYR A 107 -4.88 0.05 15.72
N ALA A 108 -4.65 1.21 16.32
CA ALA A 108 -4.47 1.34 17.76
C ALA A 108 -5.77 1.13 18.57
N ASN A 109 -6.91 1.50 18.00
CA ASN A 109 -8.21 1.42 18.67
C ASN A 109 -9.00 0.15 18.37
N ALA A 110 -8.59 -0.63 17.36
CA ALA A 110 -9.28 -1.84 16.97
C ALA A 110 -9.04 -3.01 17.94
N ILE A 111 -10.01 -3.92 18.02
CA ILE A 111 -9.91 -5.20 18.76
C ILE A 111 -10.43 -6.30 17.84
N VAL A 112 -9.73 -7.43 17.83
CA VAL A 112 -10.17 -8.64 17.12
C VAL A 112 -11.01 -9.49 18.08
N GLU A 113 -12.23 -9.83 17.65
CA GLU A 113 -13.13 -10.73 18.38
C GLU A 113 -13.75 -11.74 17.41
N GLY A 114 -13.16 -12.92 17.32
CA GLY A 114 -13.55 -13.94 16.33
C GLY A 114 -13.41 -13.42 14.90
N GLU A 115 -14.48 -13.50 14.11
CA GLU A 115 -14.51 -13.04 12.72
C GLU A 115 -14.90 -11.55 12.57
N GLN A 116 -14.71 -10.75 13.61
CA GLN A 116 -14.97 -9.31 13.55
C GLN A 116 -13.80 -8.52 14.13
N ILE A 117 -13.50 -7.41 13.48
CA ILE A 117 -12.66 -6.36 14.02
C ILE A 117 -13.58 -5.24 14.51
N LYS A 118 -13.67 -5.07 15.83
CA LYS A 118 -14.43 -3.97 16.45
C LYS A 118 -13.56 -2.73 16.50
N CYS A 119 -14.06 -1.66 15.93
CA CYS A 119 -13.34 -0.39 15.77
C CYS A 119 -14.03 0.74 16.53
N TRP A 120 -13.21 1.63 17.05
CA TRP A 120 -13.64 2.93 17.54
C TRP A 120 -12.64 3.98 17.01
N VAL A 121 -13.10 4.94 16.21
CA VAL A 121 -12.26 6.01 15.66
C VAL A 121 -13.03 7.30 15.73
N ARG A 122 -12.48 8.31 16.39
CA ARG A 122 -13.08 9.66 16.52
C ARG A 122 -14.57 9.61 16.87
N GLY A 123 -14.92 8.86 17.91
CA GLY A 123 -16.30 8.74 18.42
C GLY A 123 -17.22 7.81 17.60
N LYS A 124 -16.78 7.28 16.46
CA LYS A 124 -17.57 6.33 15.65
C LYS A 124 -17.22 4.90 16.02
N ARG A 125 -18.26 4.08 16.24
CA ARG A 125 -18.14 2.63 16.52
C ARG A 125 -18.68 1.85 15.36
N PHE A 126 -17.92 0.86 14.88
CA PHE A 126 -18.32 -0.03 13.79
C PHE A 126 -17.54 -1.34 13.87
N SER A 127 -17.98 -2.33 13.08
CA SER A 127 -17.24 -3.59 12.90
C SER A 127 -16.86 -3.79 11.44
N VAL A 128 -15.72 -4.44 11.24
CA VAL A 128 -15.23 -4.92 9.94
C VAL A 128 -15.24 -6.43 9.99
N THR A 129 -15.83 -7.06 8.98
CA THR A 129 -15.90 -8.52 8.77
C THR A 129 -15.49 -8.85 7.34
N PRO A 130 -15.13 -10.11 7.01
CA PRO A 130 -14.89 -10.50 5.62
C PRO A 130 -16.06 -10.18 4.68
N VAL A 131 -17.31 -10.36 5.15
CA VAL A 131 -18.53 -10.02 4.39
C VAL A 131 -18.62 -8.51 4.14
N TYR A 132 -18.30 -7.70 5.14
CA TYR A 132 -18.28 -6.25 4.97
C TYR A 132 -17.21 -5.82 3.96
N LEU A 133 -16.01 -6.43 4.01
CA LEU A 133 -14.96 -6.18 3.03
C LEU A 133 -15.39 -6.55 1.60
N ALA A 134 -16.04 -7.70 1.43
CA ALA A 134 -16.56 -8.14 0.14
C ALA A 134 -17.55 -7.11 -0.46
N ASN A 135 -18.47 -6.60 0.37
CA ASN A 135 -19.42 -5.59 -0.06
C ASN A 135 -18.77 -4.28 -0.51
N ILE A 136 -17.78 -3.76 0.23
CA ILE A 136 -17.11 -2.50 -0.13
C ILE A 136 -16.12 -2.64 -1.27
N LEU A 137 -15.56 -3.84 -1.46
CA LEU A 137 -14.66 -4.17 -2.56
C LEU A 137 -15.40 -4.66 -3.80
N GLN A 138 -16.72 -4.89 -3.69
CA GLN A 138 -17.56 -5.42 -4.76
C GLN A 138 -17.07 -6.78 -5.27
N ILE A 139 -16.62 -7.64 -4.36
CA ILE A 139 -16.06 -8.96 -4.66
C ILE A 139 -17.03 -10.04 -4.20
N ASN A 140 -17.28 -11.01 -5.06
CA ASN A 140 -18.02 -12.22 -4.70
C ASN A 140 -17.11 -13.17 -3.91
N ARG A 141 -17.52 -13.54 -2.70
CA ARG A 141 -16.77 -14.51 -1.91
C ARG A 141 -17.08 -15.93 -2.37
N PRO A 142 -16.08 -16.84 -2.36
CA PRO A 142 -16.33 -18.25 -2.62
C PRO A 142 -17.36 -18.84 -1.63
N ILE A 143 -18.15 -19.81 -2.11
CA ILE A 143 -19.20 -20.46 -1.29
C ILE A 143 -18.58 -21.38 -0.23
N LEU A 144 -17.44 -21.99 -0.52
CA LEU A 144 -16.75 -22.90 0.39
C LEU A 144 -15.74 -22.14 1.23
N PRO A 145 -15.60 -22.45 2.54
CA PRO A 145 -14.58 -21.84 3.36
C PRO A 145 -13.19 -22.27 2.85
N ILE A 146 -12.46 -21.32 2.29
CA ILE A 146 -11.06 -21.49 1.88
C ILE A 146 -10.20 -20.97 3.02
N PRO A 147 -9.18 -21.72 3.48
CA PRO A 147 -8.32 -21.26 4.53
C PRO A 147 -7.63 -19.94 4.15
N PRO A 148 -7.75 -18.86 4.93
CA PRO A 148 -7.14 -17.58 4.60
C PRO A 148 -5.62 -17.56 4.89
N VAL A 149 -5.06 -18.63 5.46
CA VAL A 149 -3.70 -18.61 6.05
C VAL A 149 -2.72 -19.32 5.15
N TYR A 150 -2.31 -18.64 4.08
CA TYR A 150 -1.28 -19.14 3.17
C TYR A 150 0.09 -19.31 3.86
N ASP A 151 0.41 -18.53 4.87
CA ASP A 151 1.69 -18.59 5.59
C ASP A 151 1.96 -19.94 6.27
N GLU A 152 0.91 -20.72 6.57
CA GLU A 152 1.00 -22.03 7.22
C GLU A 152 1.02 -23.20 6.23
N LEU A 153 0.82 -22.90 4.94
CA LEU A 153 0.80 -23.91 3.89
C LEU A 153 2.20 -24.16 3.35
N THR A 154 2.51 -25.42 3.12
CA THR A 154 3.75 -25.85 2.46
C THR A 154 3.38 -26.50 1.14
N PRO A 155 3.37 -25.75 0.03
CA PRO A 155 3.06 -26.30 -1.28
C PRO A 155 4.18 -27.24 -1.75
N ASP A 156 3.80 -28.15 -2.65
CA ASP A 156 4.76 -28.98 -3.37
C ASP A 156 5.60 -28.09 -4.31
N GLU A 157 6.91 -28.29 -4.27
CA GLU A 157 7.85 -27.54 -5.12
C GLU A 157 7.60 -27.80 -6.61
N GLU A 158 7.20 -29.02 -6.98
CA GLU A 158 6.93 -29.40 -8.37
C GLU A 158 5.70 -28.67 -8.91
N VAL A 159 4.63 -28.53 -8.12
CA VAL A 159 3.44 -27.73 -8.44
C VAL A 159 3.80 -26.25 -8.68
N LEU A 160 4.66 -25.69 -7.82
CA LEU A 160 5.12 -24.32 -8.01
C LEU A 160 5.98 -24.16 -9.27
N ARG A 161 6.86 -25.12 -9.56
CA ARG A 161 7.69 -25.09 -10.78
C ARG A 161 6.87 -25.22 -12.07
N GLU A 162 5.84 -26.05 -12.06
CA GLU A 162 4.95 -26.23 -13.20
C GLU A 162 4.19 -24.93 -13.51
N ALA A 163 3.66 -24.26 -12.50
CA ALA A 163 2.83 -23.07 -12.70
C ALA A 163 3.63 -21.77 -12.84
N LEU A 164 4.67 -21.58 -12.01
CA LEU A 164 5.41 -20.31 -11.94
C LEU A 164 6.69 -20.31 -12.79
N GLY A 165 7.14 -21.49 -13.23
CA GLY A 165 8.28 -21.65 -14.15
C GLY A 165 9.33 -22.63 -13.63
N ALA A 166 9.85 -23.45 -14.53
CA ALA A 166 10.82 -24.52 -14.21
C ALA A 166 12.13 -24.00 -13.57
N ASN A 167 12.50 -22.74 -13.86
CA ASN A 167 13.76 -22.14 -13.41
C ASN A 167 13.64 -21.38 -12.07
N LEU A 168 12.68 -21.74 -11.22
CA LEU A 168 12.55 -21.09 -9.92
C LEU A 168 13.79 -21.31 -9.07
N GLU A 169 14.34 -20.23 -8.53
CA GLU A 169 15.47 -20.25 -7.60
C GLU A 169 14.97 -20.23 -6.16
N PHE A 170 15.10 -21.35 -5.47
CA PHE A 170 14.80 -21.46 -4.04
C PHE A 170 15.99 -20.99 -3.21
N SER A 171 15.72 -20.41 -2.04
CA SER A 171 16.75 -20.12 -1.05
C SER A 171 17.43 -21.41 -0.56
N SER A 172 18.63 -21.31 0.00
CA SER A 172 19.41 -22.46 0.48
C SER A 172 18.69 -23.35 1.50
N ASN A 173 17.70 -22.80 2.22
CA ASN A 173 16.87 -23.52 3.17
C ASN A 173 15.52 -23.99 2.59
N GLY A 174 15.27 -23.78 1.29
CA GLY A 174 14.04 -24.15 0.61
C GLY A 174 12.78 -23.37 1.01
N LYS A 175 12.88 -22.34 1.87
CA LYS A 175 11.72 -21.66 2.47
C LYS A 175 11.23 -20.43 1.70
N SER A 176 11.97 -20.00 0.69
CA SER A 176 11.60 -18.83 -0.13
C SER A 176 12.09 -18.97 -1.56
N ILE A 177 11.45 -18.23 -2.45
CA ILE A 177 11.73 -18.19 -3.88
C ILE A 177 12.20 -16.80 -4.25
N SER A 178 13.24 -16.70 -5.09
CA SER A 178 13.71 -15.46 -5.66
C SER A 178 12.69 -14.91 -6.65
N VAL A 179 12.17 -13.70 -6.43
CA VAL A 179 11.26 -13.02 -7.38
C VAL A 179 11.95 -12.77 -8.71
N ALA A 180 13.28 -12.64 -8.72
CA ALA A 180 14.06 -12.45 -9.95
C ALA A 180 14.05 -13.69 -10.87
N SER A 181 13.77 -14.90 -10.34
CA SER A 181 13.67 -16.13 -11.15
C SER A 181 12.34 -16.28 -11.89
N LEU A 182 11.34 -15.48 -11.54
CA LEU A 182 10.04 -15.46 -12.21
C LEU A 182 10.12 -14.88 -13.62
N SER A 183 9.18 -15.24 -14.48
CA SER A 183 8.98 -14.55 -15.77
C SER A 183 8.71 -13.06 -15.55
N PRO A 184 8.97 -12.19 -16.54
CA PRO A 184 8.73 -10.76 -16.42
C PRO A 184 7.29 -10.42 -16.00
N GLU A 185 6.32 -11.11 -16.55
CA GLU A 185 4.90 -10.90 -16.25
C GLU A 185 4.56 -11.30 -14.81
N LEU A 186 5.04 -12.46 -14.35
CA LEU A 186 4.84 -12.90 -12.96
C LEU A 186 5.56 -12.01 -11.95
N ARG A 187 6.71 -11.42 -12.30
CA ARG A 187 7.34 -10.39 -11.47
C ARG A 187 6.45 -9.17 -11.30
N LEU A 188 5.85 -8.70 -12.40
CA LEU A 188 4.93 -7.56 -12.35
C LEU A 188 3.70 -7.89 -11.52
N LEU A 189 3.12 -9.08 -11.70
CA LEU A 189 2.02 -9.57 -10.88
C LEU A 189 2.40 -9.68 -9.40
N THR A 190 3.60 -10.17 -9.09
CA THR A 190 4.14 -10.23 -7.72
C THR A 190 4.26 -8.83 -7.10
N MET A 191 4.66 -7.81 -7.87
CA MET A 191 4.71 -6.42 -7.39
C MET A 191 3.32 -5.89 -7.06
N ILE A 192 2.30 -6.21 -7.88
CA ILE A 192 0.90 -5.86 -7.60
C ILE A 192 0.43 -6.58 -6.33
N MET A 193 0.70 -7.88 -6.24
CA MET A 193 0.36 -8.69 -5.08
C MET A 193 0.96 -8.11 -3.79
N PHE A 194 2.25 -7.82 -3.76
CA PHE A 194 2.94 -7.29 -2.58
C PHE A 194 2.55 -5.83 -2.23
N SER A 195 2.03 -5.10 -3.17
CA SER A 195 1.55 -3.75 -2.90
C SER A 195 0.11 -3.72 -2.41
N ASN A 196 -0.77 -4.58 -2.95
CA ASN A 196 -2.22 -4.39 -2.85
C ASN A 196 -2.97 -5.57 -2.20
N LEU A 197 -2.43 -6.80 -2.30
CA LEU A 197 -3.12 -8.02 -1.85
C LEU A 197 -2.43 -8.68 -0.67
N TYR A 198 -1.12 -8.78 -0.73
CA TYR A 198 -0.25 -9.40 0.28
C TYR A 198 0.85 -8.40 0.69
N PRO A 199 0.52 -7.37 1.46
CA PRO A 199 1.42 -6.23 1.66
C PRO A 199 2.77 -6.62 2.29
N LEU A 200 3.85 -6.36 1.55
CA LEU A 200 5.24 -6.58 1.96
C LEU A 200 6.13 -5.40 1.63
N SER A 201 6.98 -5.03 2.57
CA SER A 201 7.99 -3.98 2.38
C SER A 201 9.21 -4.45 1.57
N SER A 202 9.49 -5.75 1.52
CA SER A 202 10.60 -6.35 0.75
C SER A 202 10.05 -7.21 -0.38
N THR A 203 10.55 -6.99 -1.59
CA THR A 203 10.01 -7.61 -2.82
C THR A 203 11.01 -8.50 -3.55
N GLY A 204 12.18 -8.79 -2.95
CA GLY A 204 13.21 -9.60 -3.59
C GLY A 204 12.98 -11.11 -3.49
N TYR A 205 12.32 -11.54 -2.43
CA TYR A 205 11.99 -12.93 -2.15
C TYR A 205 10.55 -13.06 -1.69
N MET A 206 9.92 -14.19 -1.98
CA MET A 206 8.61 -14.57 -1.44
C MET A 206 8.72 -15.91 -0.70
N ASN A 207 7.98 -16.06 0.38
CA ASN A 207 7.87 -17.35 1.07
C ASN A 207 6.97 -18.31 0.28
N LEU A 208 6.91 -19.58 0.69
CA LEU A 208 6.14 -20.60 -0.03
C LEU A 208 4.64 -20.34 -0.02
N GLY A 209 4.10 -19.77 1.07
CA GLY A 209 2.68 -19.38 1.13
C GLY A 209 2.34 -18.24 0.15
N GLN A 210 3.26 -17.29 -0.02
CA GLN A 210 3.11 -16.22 -1.02
C GLN A 210 3.21 -16.76 -2.45
N ALA A 211 4.08 -17.74 -2.67
CA ALA A 211 4.19 -18.40 -3.96
C ALA A 211 2.92 -19.20 -4.29
N LEU A 212 2.32 -19.86 -3.28
CA LEU A 212 1.04 -20.55 -3.44
C LEU A 212 -0.10 -19.55 -3.71
N PHE A 213 -0.13 -18.41 -3.03
CA PHE A 213 -1.10 -17.36 -3.33
C PHE A 213 -0.96 -16.86 -4.77
N LEU A 214 0.28 -16.66 -5.26
CA LEU A 214 0.56 -16.29 -6.63
C LEU A 214 0.11 -17.37 -7.62
N HIS A 215 0.35 -18.65 -7.30
CA HIS A 215 -0.13 -19.80 -8.06
C HIS A 215 -1.66 -19.77 -8.20
N ASP A 216 -2.38 -19.64 -7.07
CA ASP A 216 -3.84 -19.64 -7.06
C ASP A 216 -4.44 -18.41 -7.75
N LEU A 217 -3.70 -17.29 -7.77
CA LEU A 217 -4.10 -16.07 -8.48
C LEU A 217 -4.09 -16.25 -10.00
N ILE A 218 -3.14 -17.02 -10.55
CA ILE A 218 -3.00 -17.25 -12.00
C ILE A 218 -3.75 -18.51 -12.49
N THR A 219 -4.30 -19.30 -11.58
CA THR A 219 -5.08 -20.51 -11.87
C THR A 219 -6.55 -20.31 -11.55
N ASP A 220 -7.38 -21.33 -11.82
CA ASP A 220 -8.82 -21.29 -11.51
C ASP A 220 -9.14 -21.57 -10.03
N ILE A 221 -8.13 -21.70 -9.17
CA ILE A 221 -8.34 -21.96 -7.73
C ILE A 221 -8.95 -20.72 -7.07
N ASP A 222 -10.07 -20.92 -6.40
CA ASP A 222 -10.75 -19.85 -5.69
C ASP A 222 -9.95 -19.34 -4.50
N ILE A 223 -9.87 -18.02 -4.34
CA ILE A 223 -9.26 -17.35 -3.20
C ILE A 223 -10.31 -16.48 -2.50
N ASP A 224 -10.54 -16.69 -1.20
CA ASP A 224 -11.28 -15.74 -0.40
C ASP A 224 -10.38 -14.57 0.01
N VAL A 225 -10.14 -13.64 -0.92
CA VAL A 225 -9.28 -12.48 -0.71
C VAL A 225 -9.78 -11.58 0.42
N CYS A 226 -11.10 -11.55 0.67
CA CYS A 226 -11.70 -10.74 1.73
C CYS A 226 -11.38 -11.31 3.11
N SER A 227 -11.45 -12.63 3.29
CA SER A 227 -10.99 -13.30 4.51
C SER A 227 -9.48 -13.16 4.68
N TYR A 228 -8.74 -13.20 3.59
CA TYR A 228 -7.28 -13.01 3.63
C TYR A 228 -6.89 -11.60 4.07
N ILE A 229 -7.48 -10.56 3.49
CA ILE A 229 -7.28 -9.16 3.90
C ILE A 229 -7.66 -8.99 5.38
N PHE A 230 -8.82 -9.52 5.77
CA PHE A 230 -9.28 -9.49 7.17
C PHE A 230 -8.23 -10.10 8.11
N HIS A 231 -7.70 -11.28 7.78
CA HIS A 231 -6.70 -11.97 8.57
C HIS A 231 -5.41 -11.13 8.73
N ILE A 232 -4.91 -10.50 7.65
CA ILE A 232 -3.72 -9.65 7.72
C ILE A 232 -3.98 -8.42 8.60
N VAL A 233 -5.15 -7.79 8.48
CA VAL A 233 -5.52 -6.64 9.33
C VAL A 233 -5.63 -7.08 10.79
N ALA A 234 -6.30 -8.20 11.09
CA ALA A 234 -6.41 -8.76 12.43
C ALA A 234 -5.04 -9.08 13.02
N LYS A 235 -4.19 -9.77 12.27
CA LYS A 235 -2.81 -10.07 12.66
C LYS A 235 -1.97 -8.80 12.89
N THR A 236 -2.31 -7.69 12.21
CA THR A 236 -1.65 -6.40 12.42
C THR A 236 -2.07 -5.75 13.73
N ILE A 237 -3.35 -5.88 14.11
CA ILE A 237 -3.90 -5.34 15.37
C ILE A 237 -3.32 -6.11 16.57
N ASP A 238 -3.26 -7.44 16.49
CA ASP A 238 -2.83 -8.30 17.59
C ASP A 238 -1.30 -8.43 17.72
N TRP A 239 -0.57 -7.73 16.89
CA TRP A 239 0.88 -7.86 16.83
C TRP A 239 1.57 -7.23 18.05
N THR A 240 2.37 -8.02 18.75
CA THR A 240 3.13 -7.59 19.93
C THR A 240 4.58 -7.18 19.62
N ALA A 241 5.11 -7.54 18.43
CA ALA A 241 6.47 -7.18 18.01
C ALA A 241 6.46 -5.95 17.09
N SER A 242 7.60 -5.25 16.96
CA SER A 242 7.72 -4.14 16.02
C SER A 242 7.52 -4.62 14.58
N ARG A 243 6.68 -3.92 13.82
CA ARG A 243 6.47 -4.15 12.39
C ARG A 243 7.31 -3.23 11.55
N ASN A 244 7.63 -3.69 10.35
CA ASN A 244 8.33 -2.85 9.38
C ASN A 244 7.38 -1.86 8.67
N CYS A 245 6.07 -2.14 8.62
CA CYS A 245 5.09 -1.27 7.97
C CYS A 245 3.65 -1.60 8.39
N ILE A 246 2.75 -0.63 8.20
CA ILE A 246 1.30 -0.76 8.41
C ILE A 246 0.63 -0.99 7.04
N PRO A 247 -0.10 -2.10 6.84
CA PRO A 247 -0.71 -2.45 5.55
C PRO A 247 -2.08 -1.81 5.33
N PHE A 248 -2.60 -1.91 4.11
CA PHE A 248 -3.96 -1.57 3.68
C PHE A 248 -4.41 -0.15 4.04
N CYS A 249 -3.52 0.82 3.92
CA CYS A 249 -3.76 2.19 4.37
C CYS A 249 -4.89 2.89 3.61
N ARG A 250 -5.00 2.66 2.30
CA ARG A 250 -6.05 3.24 1.45
C ARG A 250 -7.38 2.56 1.65
N LEU A 251 -7.38 1.23 1.81
CA LEU A 251 -8.58 0.46 2.16
C LEU A 251 -9.13 0.89 3.53
N ILE A 252 -8.28 1.02 4.54
CA ILE A 252 -8.69 1.50 5.87
C ILE A 252 -9.27 2.92 5.78
N SER A 253 -8.63 3.83 5.06
CA SER A 253 -9.14 5.19 4.84
C SER A 253 -10.51 5.19 4.16
N ARG A 254 -10.73 4.30 3.18
CA ARG A 254 -12.04 4.09 2.54
C ARG A 254 -13.09 3.59 3.55
N ILE A 255 -12.75 2.60 4.36
CA ILE A 255 -13.66 2.09 5.41
C ILE A 255 -14.06 3.23 6.34
N LEU A 256 -13.10 4.01 6.82
CA LEU A 256 -13.33 5.12 7.73
C LEU A 256 -14.25 6.17 7.11
N LYS A 257 -14.00 6.57 5.85
CA LYS A 257 -14.85 7.49 5.10
C LYS A 257 -16.28 6.98 4.96
N LEU A 258 -16.47 5.70 4.65
CA LEU A 258 -17.80 5.07 4.56
C LEU A 258 -18.52 5.01 5.92
N LYS A 259 -17.78 5.03 7.04
CA LYS A 259 -18.32 5.12 8.39
C LYS A 259 -18.50 6.56 8.91
N GLY A 260 -18.27 7.55 8.04
CA GLY A 260 -18.40 8.97 8.40
C GLY A 260 -17.28 9.49 9.27
N VAL A 261 -16.09 8.88 9.18
CA VAL A 261 -14.85 9.36 9.80
C VAL A 261 -13.99 10.01 8.72
N TYR A 262 -13.75 11.29 8.88
CA TYR A 262 -13.01 12.11 7.91
C TYR A 262 -11.73 12.67 8.54
N PRO A 263 -10.71 12.97 7.73
CA PRO A 263 -9.53 13.68 8.19
C PRO A 263 -9.91 15.08 8.69
N SER A 264 -9.13 15.62 9.61
CA SER A 264 -9.23 17.02 10.03
C SER A 264 -8.73 17.94 8.92
N GLU A 265 -9.09 19.24 8.95
CA GLU A 265 -8.73 20.21 7.91
C GLU A 265 -7.22 20.39 7.72
N ASP A 266 -6.45 20.16 8.76
CA ASP A 266 -4.98 20.25 8.78
C ASP A 266 -4.29 18.94 8.37
N GLU A 267 -5.02 17.81 8.31
CA GLU A 267 -4.46 16.53 7.90
C GLU A 267 -4.30 16.45 6.37
N ARG A 268 -3.10 16.13 5.93
CA ARG A 268 -2.79 15.97 4.52
C ARG A 268 -2.82 14.50 4.11
N PRO A 269 -3.22 14.21 2.87
CA PRO A 269 -3.08 12.88 2.32
C PRO A 269 -1.61 12.43 2.38
N TYR A 270 -1.40 11.17 2.72
CA TYR A 270 -0.09 10.54 2.64
C TYR A 270 0.39 10.51 1.17
N PRO A 271 1.68 10.71 0.89
CA PRO A 271 2.17 10.71 -0.48
C PRO A 271 1.80 9.44 -1.23
N ARG A 272 1.22 9.60 -2.42
CA ARG A 272 0.86 8.46 -3.26
C ARG A 272 2.13 7.85 -3.86
N PRO A 273 2.34 6.53 -3.73
CA PRO A 273 3.41 5.87 -4.47
C PRO A 273 3.12 5.91 -5.98
N SER A 274 4.18 5.85 -6.79
CA SER A 274 4.05 5.79 -8.24
C SER A 274 3.20 4.60 -8.67
N PRO A 275 2.33 4.74 -9.67
CA PRO A 275 1.51 3.63 -10.17
C PRO A 275 2.39 2.49 -10.71
N ILE A 276 1.85 1.27 -10.69
CA ILE A 276 2.45 0.12 -11.34
C ILE A 276 2.02 0.14 -12.80
N THR A 277 2.99 0.13 -13.70
CA THR A 277 2.82 0.18 -15.16
C THR A 277 3.73 -0.84 -15.81
N ILE A 278 3.59 -1.07 -17.10
CA ILE A 278 4.54 -1.89 -17.87
C ILE A 278 5.98 -1.34 -17.79
N HIS A 279 6.16 -0.03 -17.69
CA HIS A 279 7.48 0.59 -17.51
C HIS A 279 8.12 0.22 -16.17
N THR A 280 7.31 -0.03 -15.13
CA THR A 280 7.80 -0.51 -13.83
C THR A 280 8.50 -1.86 -13.99
N LEU A 281 7.96 -2.74 -14.83
CA LEU A 281 8.59 -4.02 -15.17
C LEU A 281 9.92 -3.82 -15.90
N HIS A 282 9.94 -2.98 -16.92
CA HIS A 282 11.16 -2.72 -17.72
C HIS A 282 12.29 -2.16 -16.82
N ALA A 283 11.96 -1.27 -15.90
CA ALA A 283 12.91 -0.76 -14.91
C ALA A 283 13.46 -1.87 -14.00
N SER A 284 12.58 -2.74 -13.49
CA SER A 284 12.97 -3.90 -12.68
C SER A 284 13.89 -4.87 -13.43
N MET A 285 13.62 -5.12 -14.72
CA MET A 285 14.46 -5.99 -15.56
C MET A 285 15.84 -5.41 -15.85
N SER A 286 15.96 -4.08 -15.98
CA SER A 286 17.23 -3.43 -16.26
C SER A 286 18.20 -3.50 -15.08
N HIS A 287 17.70 -3.53 -13.86
CA HIS A 287 18.50 -3.70 -12.64
C HIS A 287 19.06 -5.13 -12.50
N THR A 288 18.32 -6.14 -12.94
CA THR A 288 18.79 -7.55 -12.90
C THR A 288 19.94 -7.81 -13.86
N LYS A 289 19.98 -7.11 -15.01
CA LYS A 289 21.06 -7.26 -16.00
C LYS A 289 22.38 -6.58 -15.59
N LYS A 290 22.37 -5.70 -14.62
CA LYS A 290 23.57 -4.94 -14.16
C LYS A 290 24.40 -5.65 -13.10
N ASN A 291 23.93 -6.77 -12.53
CA ASN A 291 24.68 -7.60 -11.59
C ASN A 291 24.89 -9.03 -12.12
N PRO A 292 25.71 -9.27 -13.13
CA PRO A 292 26.26 -10.60 -13.35
C PRO A 292 27.17 -10.90 -12.13
N LYS A 293 26.87 -11.95 -11.37
CA LYS A 293 27.80 -12.51 -10.39
C LYS A 293 29.14 -12.69 -11.10
N GLN A 294 30.17 -11.97 -10.66
CA GLN A 294 31.53 -12.31 -10.96
C GLN A 294 31.79 -13.70 -10.34
N GLU A 295 31.71 -14.73 -11.18
CA GLU A 295 32.33 -16.01 -10.87
C GLU A 295 33.82 -15.75 -10.79
N SER A 296 34.34 -15.58 -9.58
CA SER A 296 35.76 -15.67 -9.29
C SER A 296 36.16 -17.13 -9.49
N HIS A 297 36.64 -17.46 -10.65
CA HIS A 297 37.49 -18.63 -10.84
C HIS A 297 38.74 -18.44 -9.97
N ALA A 298 38.75 -19.10 -8.81
CA ALA A 298 39.98 -19.37 -8.10
C ALA A 298 40.63 -20.58 -8.78
N THR A 299 41.71 -20.31 -9.50
CA THR A 299 42.71 -21.27 -9.92
C THR A 299 43.52 -21.74 -8.72
#